data_56a61c90f07226972d7491fc693e5a95
#
_entry.id   56a61c90f07226972d7491fc693e5a95
#
_cell.length_a   1.000
_cell.length_b   1.000
_cell.length_c   1.000
_cell.angle_alpha   90.00
_cell.angle_beta   90.00
_cell.angle_gamma   90.00
#
_symmetry.space_group_name_H-M   'P 1'
#
loop_
_entity.id
_entity.type
_entity.pdbx_description
1 polymer ?
#
loop_
_entity_poly.entity_id
_entity_poly.type
_entity_poly.pdbx_seq_one_letter_code
_entity_poly.pdbx_strand_id
1 'polypeptide(L)'
;MHGSDGGLRTLVSSCVALGVDCARVTDSERAQVVEAIPFEVETQRLRQKILAGDDPLGEMFCALCSSSDRRTAGQTFTPLEIVQSMMNWAQGRATPSRVVDPGTGSGRFIVEAMKRFPHAKGIAIDTDPIALLMARANAHVWGVDDRIEFRLADYRDTVIEKIDGLTLYIGNPPYVRHHEIQPRWKEWYAATAQELGVPSSKLAGLHSYFFFATAKY
;
A
#
# COMPACT_ATOMS: atom_id res chain seq x y z
N MET A 1 -12.53 15.28 20.20
CA MET A 1 -12.88 14.23 19.23
C MET A 1 -13.41 14.75 17.89
N HIS A 2 -13.64 16.05 17.66
CA HIS A 2 -14.17 16.60 16.40
C HIS A 2 -13.13 16.99 15.33
N GLY A 3 -11.83 16.99 15.65
CA GLY A 3 -10.78 17.41 14.70
C GLY A 3 -10.33 16.34 13.70
N SER A 4 -10.42 15.06 14.05
CA SER A 4 -9.95 13.96 13.22
C SER A 4 -10.92 13.61 12.08
N ASP A 5 -12.21 13.74 12.31
CA ASP A 5 -13.26 13.40 11.34
C ASP A 5 -13.26 14.36 10.14
N GLY A 6 -13.15 15.66 10.38
CA GLY A 6 -13.08 16.67 9.31
C GLY A 6 -11.84 16.54 8.42
N GLY A 7 -10.69 16.22 9.02
CA GLY A 7 -9.45 15.99 8.29
C GLY A 7 -9.50 14.76 7.40
N LEU A 8 -10.10 13.66 7.90
CA LEU A 8 -10.26 12.42 7.15
C LEU A 8 -11.19 12.62 5.94
N ARG A 9 -12.30 13.33 6.12
CA ARG A 9 -13.21 13.71 5.03
C ARG A 9 -12.49 14.54 3.96
N THR A 10 -11.64 15.49 4.36
CA THR A 10 -10.83 16.28 3.43
C THR A 10 -9.88 15.40 2.63
N LEU A 11 -9.20 14.44 3.27
CA LEU A 11 -8.31 13.50 2.60
C LEU A 11 -9.07 12.64 1.57
N VAL A 12 -10.18 12.04 1.97
CA VAL A 12 -11.02 11.21 1.08
C VAL A 12 -11.56 12.03 -0.07
N SER A 13 -12.07 13.26 0.20
CA SER A 13 -12.54 14.19 -0.84
C SER A 13 -11.43 14.53 -1.84
N SER A 14 -10.19 14.72 -1.36
CA SER A 14 -9.03 14.96 -2.21
C SER A 14 -8.74 13.76 -3.11
N CYS A 15 -8.83 12.52 -2.59
CA CYS A 15 -8.65 11.31 -3.40
C CYS A 15 -9.69 11.24 -4.53
N VAL A 16 -10.96 11.47 -4.22
CA VAL A 16 -12.06 11.47 -5.22
C VAL A 16 -11.84 12.57 -6.27
N ALA A 17 -11.53 13.79 -5.84
CA ALA A 17 -11.27 14.91 -6.73
C ALA A 17 -10.06 14.69 -7.65
N LEU A 18 -9.06 13.92 -7.19
CA LEU A 18 -7.91 13.51 -8.00
C LEU A 18 -8.24 12.43 -9.04
N GLY A 19 -9.46 11.86 -9.03
CA GLY A 19 -9.96 11.00 -10.08
C GLY A 19 -10.11 9.52 -9.68
N VAL A 20 -10.27 9.22 -8.37
CA VAL A 20 -10.61 7.84 -7.97
C VAL A 20 -11.94 7.44 -8.58
N ASP A 21 -11.94 6.36 -9.36
CA ASP A 21 -13.15 5.79 -9.94
C ASP A 21 -13.97 5.05 -8.88
N CYS A 22 -15.03 5.71 -8.39
CA CYS A 22 -15.91 5.16 -7.36
C CYS A 22 -16.68 3.88 -7.79
N ALA A 23 -16.70 3.54 -9.08
CA ALA A 23 -17.26 2.29 -9.56
C ALA A 23 -16.32 1.10 -9.32
N ARG A 24 -15.02 1.35 -9.19
CA ARG A 24 -13.97 0.33 -9.03
C ARG A 24 -13.47 0.16 -7.59
N VAL A 25 -14.05 0.87 -6.62
CA VAL A 25 -13.70 0.76 -5.20
C VAL A 25 -14.51 -0.35 -4.52
N THR A 26 -13.94 -0.93 -3.46
CA THR A 26 -14.65 -1.88 -2.59
C THR A 26 -15.77 -1.18 -1.80
N ASP A 27 -16.69 -1.96 -1.22
CA ASP A 27 -17.76 -1.37 -0.39
C ASP A 27 -17.21 -0.64 0.84
N SER A 28 -16.11 -1.11 1.42
CA SER A 28 -15.45 -0.45 2.55
C SER A 28 -14.78 0.87 2.14
N GLU A 29 -14.15 0.94 0.96
CA GLU A 29 -13.65 2.20 0.39
C GLU A 29 -14.82 3.15 0.08
N ARG A 30 -15.90 2.63 -0.51
CA ARG A 30 -17.11 3.40 -0.85
C ARG A 30 -17.77 4.02 0.38
N ALA A 31 -17.80 3.31 1.50
CA ALA A 31 -18.30 3.85 2.76
C ALA A 31 -17.53 5.09 3.24
N GLN A 32 -16.24 5.20 2.90
CA GLN A 32 -15.44 6.39 3.20
C GLN A 32 -15.75 7.57 2.26
N VAL A 33 -16.24 7.29 1.06
CA VAL A 33 -16.45 8.30 -0.02
C VAL A 33 -17.81 9.01 0.10
N VAL A 34 -18.78 8.46 0.81
CA VAL A 34 -20.21 8.90 0.81
C VAL A 34 -20.44 10.41 1.13
N GLU A 35 -19.46 11.10 1.74
CA GLU A 35 -19.57 12.52 2.10
C GLU A 35 -18.48 13.41 1.49
N ALA A 36 -17.84 12.96 0.42
CA ALA A 36 -16.74 13.71 -0.21
C ALA A 36 -17.25 14.96 -0.94
N ILE A 37 -16.67 16.12 -0.63
CA ILE A 37 -16.95 17.40 -1.33
C ILE A 37 -15.71 17.78 -2.14
N PRO A 38 -15.79 17.83 -3.48
CA PRO A 38 -14.65 18.21 -4.32
C PRO A 38 -14.27 19.69 -4.16
N PHE A 39 -12.96 19.97 -4.04
CA PHE A 39 -12.40 21.32 -4.07
C PHE A 39 -11.45 21.47 -5.28
N GLU A 40 -11.85 22.18 -6.31
CA GLU A 40 -11.15 22.20 -7.60
C GLU A 40 -9.75 22.86 -7.53
N VAL A 41 -9.61 23.94 -6.79
CA VAL A 41 -8.33 24.69 -6.70
C VAL A 41 -7.25 23.89 -5.95
N GLU A 42 -7.60 23.23 -4.85
CA GLU A 42 -6.68 22.41 -4.07
C GLU A 42 -6.29 21.14 -4.83
N THR A 43 -7.20 20.59 -5.64
CA THR A 43 -6.95 19.38 -6.45
C THR A 43 -5.82 19.59 -7.46
N GLN A 44 -5.77 20.72 -8.16
CA GLN A 44 -4.69 21.00 -9.11
C GLN A 44 -3.33 21.10 -8.41
N ARG A 45 -3.28 21.74 -7.25
CA ARG A 45 -2.06 21.84 -6.45
C ARG A 45 -1.57 20.48 -5.96
N LEU A 46 -2.51 19.63 -5.47
CA LEU A 46 -2.18 18.26 -5.07
C LEU A 46 -1.65 17.46 -6.26
N ARG A 47 -2.29 17.53 -7.42
CA ARG A 47 -1.84 16.88 -8.65
C ARG A 47 -0.43 17.30 -9.04
N GLN A 48 -0.12 18.60 -9.01
CA GLN A 48 1.22 19.11 -9.31
C GLN A 48 2.27 18.56 -8.34
N LYS A 49 2.00 18.52 -7.04
CA LYS A 49 2.88 17.93 -6.05
C LYS A 49 3.13 16.44 -6.30
N ILE A 50 2.08 15.67 -6.57
CA ILE A 50 2.19 14.23 -6.89
C ILE A 50 3.08 14.04 -8.13
N LEU A 51 2.87 14.82 -9.19
CA LEU A 51 3.67 14.75 -10.40
C LEU A 51 5.12 15.24 -10.22
N ALA A 52 5.38 16.08 -9.20
CA ALA A 52 6.73 16.44 -8.78
C ALA A 52 7.44 15.33 -7.96
N GLY A 53 6.71 14.28 -7.56
CA GLY A 53 7.23 13.15 -6.78
C GLY A 53 6.95 13.22 -5.28
N ASP A 54 6.21 14.25 -4.83
CA ASP A 54 5.76 14.35 -3.43
C ASP A 54 4.61 13.38 -3.15
N ASP A 55 4.34 13.14 -1.87
CA ASP A 55 3.18 12.35 -1.42
C ASP A 55 2.28 13.17 -0.48
N PRO A 56 1.58 14.17 -1.02
CA PRO A 56 0.75 15.04 -0.19
C PRO A 56 -0.40 14.30 0.49
N LEU A 57 -0.92 13.21 -0.11
CA LEU A 57 -1.98 12.40 0.50
C LEU A 57 -1.45 11.61 1.70
N GLY A 58 -0.29 10.98 1.58
CA GLY A 58 0.38 10.31 2.67
C GLY A 58 0.77 11.26 3.81
N GLU A 59 1.23 12.49 3.49
CA GLU A 59 1.51 13.54 4.48
C GLU A 59 0.24 13.97 5.22
N MET A 60 -0.87 14.19 4.51
CA MET A 60 -2.17 14.49 5.12
C MET A 60 -2.61 13.37 6.05
N PHE A 61 -2.54 12.11 5.61
CA PHE A 61 -2.87 10.95 6.44
C PHE A 61 -2.00 10.88 7.70
N CYS A 62 -0.69 11.09 7.57
CA CYS A 62 0.23 11.13 8.70
C CYS A 62 -0.09 12.24 9.71
N ALA A 63 -0.57 13.38 9.24
CA ALA A 63 -0.96 14.49 10.11
C ALA A 63 -2.25 14.20 10.90
N LEU A 64 -3.14 13.37 10.35
CA LEU A 64 -4.41 12.99 10.98
C LEU A 64 -4.24 11.87 12.04
N CYS A 65 -3.33 10.93 11.79
CA CYS A 65 -3.08 9.83 12.69
C CYS A 65 -2.16 10.26 13.84
N SER A 66 -2.53 9.95 15.08
CA SER A 66 -1.62 10.17 16.20
C SER A 66 -0.34 9.33 16.04
N SER A 67 0.76 9.78 16.65
CA SER A 67 2.02 9.00 16.62
C SER A 67 1.90 7.63 17.31
N SER A 68 0.93 7.47 18.22
CA SER A 68 0.59 6.21 18.86
C SER A 68 -0.15 5.27 17.90
N ASP A 69 -1.16 5.77 17.18
CA ASP A 69 -1.98 4.97 16.27
C ASP A 69 -1.13 4.45 15.09
N ARG A 70 -0.28 5.30 14.52
CA ARG A 70 0.68 4.89 13.48
C ARG A 70 1.64 3.80 13.97
N ARG A 71 2.15 3.92 15.20
CA ARG A 71 3.03 2.89 15.78
C ARG A 71 2.31 1.58 15.99
N THR A 72 1.06 1.61 16.44
CA THR A 72 0.23 0.41 16.62
C THR A 72 -0.07 -0.27 15.28
N ALA A 73 -0.32 0.50 14.21
CA ALA A 73 -0.52 -0.03 12.87
C ALA A 73 0.80 -0.39 12.15
N GLY A 74 1.97 0.01 12.71
CA GLY A 74 3.28 -0.19 12.08
C GLY A 74 3.47 0.61 10.78
N GLN A 75 2.63 1.62 10.54
CA GLN A 75 2.62 2.41 9.31
C GLN A 75 3.79 3.39 9.28
N THR A 76 4.62 3.27 8.26
CA THR A 76 5.75 4.18 8.00
C THR A 76 5.82 4.45 6.51
N PHE A 77 5.66 5.70 6.11
CA PHE A 77 5.84 6.07 4.70
C PHE A 77 7.33 6.15 4.36
N THR A 78 7.71 5.39 3.35
CA THR A 78 9.10 5.31 2.93
C THR A 78 9.51 6.57 2.16
N PRO A 79 10.63 7.21 2.48
CA PRO A 79 11.16 8.33 1.68
C PRO A 79 11.34 7.96 0.21
N LEU A 80 11.08 8.92 -0.69
CA LEU A 80 11.11 8.68 -2.13
C LEU A 80 12.49 8.19 -2.61
N GLU A 81 13.55 8.69 -2.03
CA GLU A 81 14.94 8.33 -2.37
C GLU A 81 15.20 6.84 -2.12
N ILE A 82 14.62 6.28 -1.06
CA ILE A 82 14.72 4.84 -0.75
C ILE A 82 13.92 4.04 -1.79
N VAL A 83 12.69 4.47 -2.09
CA VAL A 83 11.85 3.84 -3.12
C VAL A 83 12.59 3.82 -4.45
N GLN A 84 13.15 4.96 -4.87
CA GLN A 84 13.91 5.08 -6.11
C GLN A 84 15.16 4.20 -6.13
N SER A 85 15.89 4.13 -5.03
CA SER A 85 17.08 3.27 -4.90
C SER A 85 16.73 1.79 -5.06
N MET A 86 15.63 1.34 -4.43
CA MET A 86 15.13 -0.03 -4.57
C MET A 86 14.66 -0.32 -6.00
N MET A 87 13.99 0.64 -6.64
CA MET A 87 13.56 0.51 -8.04
C MET A 87 14.75 0.47 -9.00
N ASN A 88 15.78 1.29 -8.79
CA ASN A 88 17.02 1.25 -9.59
C ASN A 88 17.69 -0.11 -9.49
N TRP A 89 17.74 -0.67 -8.28
CA TRP A 89 18.27 -2.00 -8.05
C TRP A 89 17.46 -3.08 -8.79
N ALA A 90 16.13 -3.04 -8.73
CA ALA A 90 15.25 -3.99 -9.38
C ALA A 90 15.36 -3.90 -10.91
N GLN A 91 15.35 -2.69 -11.47
CA GLN A 91 15.41 -2.42 -12.90
C GLN A 91 16.74 -2.90 -13.54
N GLY A 92 17.84 -2.84 -12.79
CA GLY A 92 19.14 -3.35 -13.24
C GLY A 92 19.26 -4.88 -13.24
N ARG A 93 18.26 -5.62 -12.75
CA ARG A 93 18.31 -7.09 -12.58
C ARG A 93 17.30 -7.87 -13.39
N ALA A 94 16.10 -7.31 -13.58
CA ALA A 94 15.03 -8.05 -14.24
C ALA A 94 13.94 -7.12 -14.81
N THR A 95 13.19 -7.66 -15.77
CA THR A 95 11.96 -7.04 -16.29
C THR A 95 10.78 -7.87 -15.79
N PRO A 96 10.08 -7.43 -14.72
CA PRO A 96 8.96 -8.19 -14.19
C PRO A 96 7.74 -8.11 -15.12
N SER A 97 6.98 -9.21 -15.19
CA SER A 97 5.66 -9.25 -15.80
C SER A 97 4.59 -8.77 -14.79
N ARG A 98 4.88 -8.91 -13.51
CA ARG A 98 4.01 -8.48 -12.42
C ARG A 98 4.81 -7.89 -11.25
N VAL A 99 4.23 -6.86 -10.62
CA VAL A 99 4.73 -6.28 -9.36
C VAL A 99 3.67 -6.45 -8.28
N VAL A 100 4.08 -6.87 -7.09
CA VAL A 100 3.21 -6.99 -5.91
C VAL A 100 3.76 -6.08 -4.82
N ASP A 101 2.92 -5.19 -4.30
CA ASP A 101 3.21 -4.26 -3.21
C ASP A 101 2.32 -4.58 -2.00
N PRO A 102 2.79 -5.41 -1.06
CA PRO A 102 2.04 -5.77 0.13
C PRO A 102 2.20 -4.72 1.23
N GLY A 103 1.08 -4.17 1.71
CA GLY A 103 1.07 -3.02 2.61
C GLY A 103 1.37 -1.73 1.84
N THR A 104 0.61 -1.51 0.77
CA THR A 104 0.90 -0.49 -0.25
C THR A 104 0.85 0.95 0.28
N GLY A 105 0.10 1.21 1.38
CA GLY A 105 -0.07 2.55 1.93
C GLY A 105 -0.60 3.54 0.90
N SER A 106 0.06 4.67 0.71
CA SER A 106 -0.29 5.66 -0.32
C SER A 106 0.11 5.25 -1.75
N GLY A 107 0.69 4.05 -1.93
CA GLY A 107 1.04 3.53 -3.25
C GLY A 107 2.42 3.94 -3.77
N ARG A 108 3.33 4.43 -2.92
CA ARG A 108 4.66 4.91 -3.35
C ARG A 108 5.44 3.88 -4.15
N PHE A 109 5.47 2.63 -3.69
CA PHE A 109 6.21 1.56 -4.38
C PHE A 109 5.51 1.12 -5.66
N ILE A 110 4.20 0.85 -5.60
CA ILE A 110 3.48 0.33 -6.76
C ILE A 110 3.43 1.36 -7.90
N VAL A 111 3.18 2.65 -7.60
CA VAL A 111 3.14 3.71 -8.61
C VAL A 111 4.51 3.88 -9.27
N GLU A 112 5.58 3.95 -8.48
CA GLU A 112 6.94 4.08 -9.02
C GLU A 112 7.33 2.85 -9.86
N ALA A 113 6.93 1.64 -9.44
CA ALA A 113 7.14 0.42 -10.19
C ALA A 113 6.40 0.45 -11.54
N MET A 114 5.13 0.85 -11.55
CA MET A 114 4.35 0.92 -12.79
C MET A 114 4.88 1.95 -13.79
N LYS A 115 5.50 3.02 -13.31
CA LYS A 115 6.20 4.01 -14.15
C LYS A 115 7.43 3.40 -14.82
N ARG A 116 8.19 2.58 -14.11
CA ARG A 116 9.45 1.99 -14.59
C ARG A 116 9.29 0.71 -15.39
N PHE A 117 8.23 -0.04 -15.13
CA PHE A 117 7.91 -1.30 -15.80
C PHE A 117 6.59 -1.17 -16.57
N PRO A 118 6.60 -0.52 -17.77
CA PRO A 118 5.37 -0.16 -18.49
C PRO A 118 4.56 -1.37 -18.96
N HIS A 119 5.17 -2.55 -19.06
CA HIS A 119 4.50 -3.79 -19.48
C HIS A 119 4.06 -4.66 -18.31
N ALA A 120 4.46 -4.34 -17.09
CA ALA A 120 4.06 -5.08 -15.91
C ALA A 120 2.62 -4.75 -15.49
N LYS A 121 1.97 -5.71 -14.83
CA LYS A 121 0.74 -5.49 -14.07
C LYS A 121 1.06 -5.38 -12.58
N GLY A 122 0.32 -4.54 -11.86
CA GLY A 122 0.48 -4.32 -10.44
C GLY A 122 -0.59 -5.01 -9.61
N ILE A 123 -0.22 -5.44 -8.41
CA ILE A 123 -1.17 -5.81 -7.34
C ILE A 123 -0.77 -5.00 -6.11
N ALA A 124 -1.66 -4.10 -5.68
CA ALA A 124 -1.52 -3.28 -4.49
C ALA A 124 -2.44 -3.83 -3.40
N ILE A 125 -1.91 -4.18 -2.24
CA ILE A 125 -2.66 -4.85 -1.17
C ILE A 125 -2.52 -4.03 0.10
N ASP A 126 -3.63 -3.70 0.74
CA ASP A 126 -3.64 -3.09 2.07
C ASP A 126 -4.90 -3.52 2.85
N THR A 127 -4.84 -3.44 4.16
CA THR A 127 -5.98 -3.67 5.05
C THR A 127 -6.78 -2.40 5.33
N ASP A 128 -6.19 -1.24 5.03
CA ASP A 128 -6.79 0.08 5.27
C ASP A 128 -7.45 0.61 3.98
N PRO A 129 -8.79 0.79 3.95
CA PRO A 129 -9.48 1.31 2.77
C PRO A 129 -9.03 2.73 2.39
N ILE A 130 -8.58 3.54 3.35
CA ILE A 130 -8.09 4.89 3.09
C ILE A 130 -6.72 4.85 2.43
N ALA A 131 -5.85 3.93 2.83
CA ALA A 131 -4.58 3.69 2.16
C ALA A 131 -4.80 3.34 0.68
N LEU A 132 -5.75 2.45 0.39
CA LEU A 132 -6.08 2.11 -1.00
C LEU A 132 -6.67 3.28 -1.79
N LEU A 133 -7.52 4.13 -1.19
CA LEU A 133 -8.01 5.34 -1.84
C LEU A 133 -6.87 6.30 -2.22
N MET A 134 -5.90 6.49 -1.32
CA MET A 134 -4.70 7.29 -1.61
C MET A 134 -3.87 6.67 -2.74
N ALA A 135 -3.65 5.35 -2.71
CA ALA A 135 -2.90 4.64 -3.73
C ALA A 135 -3.57 4.73 -5.11
N ARG A 136 -4.91 4.59 -5.17
CA ARG A 136 -5.70 4.78 -6.40
C ARG A 136 -5.56 6.20 -6.95
N ALA A 137 -5.70 7.22 -6.08
CA ALA A 137 -5.56 8.63 -6.49
C ALA A 137 -4.17 8.91 -7.06
N ASN A 138 -3.12 8.48 -6.37
CA ASN A 138 -1.75 8.63 -6.83
C ASN A 138 -1.51 7.90 -8.16
N ALA A 139 -2.00 6.67 -8.30
CA ALA A 139 -1.90 5.89 -9.52
C ALA A 139 -2.64 6.54 -10.69
N HIS A 140 -3.84 7.07 -10.44
CA HIS A 140 -4.63 7.79 -11.46
C HIS A 140 -3.94 9.07 -11.94
N VAL A 141 -3.38 9.86 -11.02
CA VAL A 141 -2.62 11.07 -11.37
C VAL A 141 -1.43 10.76 -12.30
N TRP A 142 -0.79 9.61 -12.12
CA TRP A 142 0.30 9.14 -12.98
C TRP A 142 -0.18 8.36 -14.23
N GLY A 143 -1.48 8.12 -14.38
CA GLY A 143 -2.05 7.37 -15.52
C GLY A 143 -1.60 5.90 -15.56
N VAL A 144 -1.48 5.26 -14.40
CA VAL A 144 -1.03 3.85 -14.27
C VAL A 144 -2.05 2.96 -13.57
N ASP A 145 -3.17 3.52 -13.13
CA ASP A 145 -4.20 2.83 -12.35
C ASP A 145 -4.93 1.71 -13.09
N ASP A 146 -5.00 1.78 -14.41
CA ASP A 146 -5.59 0.75 -15.29
C ASP A 146 -4.80 -0.56 -15.27
N ARG A 147 -3.53 -0.52 -14.89
CA ARG A 147 -2.64 -1.68 -14.79
C ARG A 147 -2.49 -2.23 -13.39
N ILE A 148 -3.18 -1.63 -12.37
CA ILE A 148 -3.07 -2.02 -10.97
C ILE A 148 -4.38 -2.62 -10.48
N GLU A 149 -4.31 -3.81 -9.95
CA GLU A 149 -5.36 -4.43 -9.15
C GLU A 149 -5.18 -4.01 -7.68
N PHE A 150 -6.19 -3.37 -7.11
CA PHE A 150 -6.18 -2.96 -5.72
C PHE A 150 -7.01 -3.95 -4.89
N ARG A 151 -6.42 -4.53 -3.85
CA ARG A 151 -7.04 -5.54 -2.98
C ARG A 151 -7.09 -5.04 -1.54
N LEU A 152 -8.31 -4.89 -1.01
CA LEU A 152 -8.53 -4.64 0.42
C LEU A 152 -8.49 -5.99 1.15
N ALA A 153 -7.32 -6.39 1.62
CA ALA A 153 -7.10 -7.69 2.21
C ALA A 153 -5.85 -7.71 3.10
N ASP A 154 -5.78 -8.68 4.01
CA ASP A 154 -4.54 -9.00 4.68
C ASP A 154 -3.64 -9.83 3.73
N TYR A 155 -2.42 -9.36 3.50
CA TYR A 155 -1.49 -10.02 2.59
C TYR A 155 -1.20 -11.48 2.99
N ARG A 156 -1.22 -11.80 4.27
CA ARG A 156 -0.98 -13.16 4.79
C ARG A 156 -2.09 -14.16 4.41
N ASP A 157 -3.32 -13.65 4.19
CA ASP A 157 -4.48 -14.44 3.75
C ASP A 157 -4.71 -14.34 2.23
N THR A 158 -3.96 -13.49 1.53
CA THR A 158 -4.12 -13.27 0.09
C THR A 158 -3.48 -14.39 -0.70
N VAL A 159 -4.14 -14.84 -1.74
CA VAL A 159 -3.57 -15.77 -2.74
C VAL A 159 -3.07 -14.97 -3.93
N ILE A 160 -1.79 -15.15 -4.27
CA ILE A 160 -1.18 -14.61 -5.48
C ILE A 160 -0.98 -15.77 -6.45
N GLU A 161 -1.79 -15.80 -7.51
CA GLU A 161 -1.73 -16.85 -8.50
C GLU A 161 -0.39 -16.87 -9.24
N LYS A 162 0.08 -18.05 -9.63
CA LYS A 162 1.26 -18.16 -10.48
C LYS A 162 0.97 -17.59 -11.87
N ILE A 163 1.95 -16.92 -12.44
CA ILE A 163 1.89 -16.41 -13.82
C ILE A 163 3.14 -16.86 -14.58
N ASP A 164 3.06 -16.81 -15.91
CA ASP A 164 4.24 -16.90 -16.74
C ASP A 164 5.05 -15.59 -16.63
N GLY A 165 6.35 -15.73 -16.36
CA GLY A 165 7.26 -14.61 -16.18
C GLY A 165 7.56 -14.29 -14.73
N LEU A 166 8.31 -13.22 -14.52
CA LEU A 166 8.83 -12.83 -13.21
C LEU A 166 7.81 -11.98 -12.43
N THR A 167 7.61 -12.30 -11.15
CA THR A 167 6.93 -11.43 -10.19
C THR A 167 7.95 -10.73 -9.29
N LEU A 168 7.92 -9.41 -9.28
CA LEU A 168 8.67 -8.58 -8.34
C LEU A 168 7.80 -8.29 -7.11
N TYR A 169 8.22 -8.73 -5.94
CA TYR A 169 7.65 -8.31 -4.66
C TYR A 169 8.48 -7.16 -4.11
N ILE A 170 7.86 -6.03 -3.89
CA ILE A 170 8.54 -4.81 -3.43
C ILE A 170 7.61 -3.99 -2.55
N GLY A 171 8.14 -3.47 -1.45
CA GLY A 171 7.36 -2.70 -0.49
C GLY A 171 8.13 -2.53 0.81
N ASN A 172 7.53 -1.83 1.74
CA ASN A 172 8.00 -1.69 3.12
C ASN A 172 6.91 -2.23 4.06
N PRO A 173 6.97 -3.51 4.47
CA PRO A 173 5.93 -4.10 5.29
C PRO A 173 5.83 -3.44 6.67
N PRO A 174 4.65 -3.49 7.34
CA PRO A 174 4.41 -2.82 8.61
C PRO A 174 5.27 -3.37 9.74
N TYR A 175 5.74 -2.47 10.63
CA TYR A 175 6.60 -2.80 11.77
C TYR A 175 5.80 -2.89 13.07
N VAL A 176 5.09 -3.99 13.28
CA VAL A 176 4.36 -4.29 14.51
C VAL A 176 5.16 -5.27 15.37
N ARG A 177 5.25 -5.01 16.69
CA ARG A 177 6.00 -5.85 17.62
C ARG A 177 5.27 -7.16 17.89
N HIS A 178 6.01 -8.23 18.18
CA HIS A 178 5.47 -9.59 18.36
C HIS A 178 4.34 -9.67 19.40
N HIS A 179 4.39 -8.88 20.48
CA HIS A 179 3.36 -8.91 21.53
C HIS A 179 2.05 -8.27 21.12
N GLU A 180 2.05 -7.42 20.10
CA GLU A 180 0.87 -6.79 19.51
C GLU A 180 0.22 -7.65 18.40
N ILE A 181 0.91 -8.71 17.95
CA ILE A 181 0.41 -9.61 16.91
C ILE A 181 -0.58 -10.59 17.52
N GLN A 182 -1.76 -10.72 16.91
CA GLN A 182 -2.81 -11.63 17.35
C GLN A 182 -2.35 -13.09 17.37
N PRO A 183 -2.83 -13.93 18.32
CA PRO A 183 -2.41 -15.33 18.47
C PRO A 183 -2.53 -16.16 17.19
N ARG A 184 -3.66 -16.02 16.45
CA ARG A 184 -3.88 -16.73 15.17
C ARG A 184 -2.75 -16.55 14.17
N TRP A 185 -2.18 -15.34 14.12
CA TRP A 185 -1.08 -15.05 13.21
C TRP A 185 0.24 -15.66 13.67
N LYS A 186 0.45 -15.79 14.97
CA LYS A 186 1.63 -16.48 15.51
C LYS A 186 1.59 -17.98 15.18
N GLU A 187 0.41 -18.59 15.23
CA GLU A 187 0.18 -19.97 14.80
C GLU A 187 0.41 -20.11 13.29
N TRP A 188 -0.18 -19.22 12.49
CA TRP A 188 0.05 -19.18 11.04
C TRP A 188 1.54 -19.06 10.70
N TYR A 189 2.28 -18.18 11.39
CA TYR A 189 3.72 -17.98 11.17
C TYR A 189 4.52 -19.24 11.47
N ALA A 190 4.23 -19.91 12.58
CA ALA A 190 4.91 -21.15 12.95
C ALA A 190 4.62 -22.29 11.95
N ALA A 191 3.36 -22.44 11.52
CA ALA A 191 2.97 -23.42 10.52
C ALA A 191 3.63 -23.14 9.15
N THR A 192 3.62 -21.90 8.71
CA THR A 192 4.26 -21.50 7.44
C THR A 192 5.78 -21.71 7.48
N ALA A 193 6.43 -21.42 8.61
CA ALA A 193 7.85 -21.70 8.79
C ALA A 193 8.16 -23.20 8.64
N GLN A 194 7.31 -24.03 9.22
CA GLN A 194 7.43 -25.50 9.11
C GLN A 194 7.24 -25.96 7.65
N GLU A 195 6.24 -25.44 6.94
CA GLU A 195 6.00 -25.73 5.52
C GLU A 195 7.21 -25.36 4.65
N LEU A 196 7.83 -24.21 4.94
CA LEU A 196 9.00 -23.71 4.22
C LEU A 196 10.32 -24.37 4.64
N GLY A 197 10.32 -25.19 5.69
CA GLY A 197 11.53 -25.82 6.22
C GLY A 197 12.53 -24.84 6.84
N VAL A 198 12.06 -23.70 7.35
CA VAL A 198 12.91 -22.64 7.94
C VAL A 198 12.62 -22.46 9.43
N PRO A 199 13.61 -22.00 10.24
CA PRO A 199 13.37 -21.75 11.65
C PRO A 199 12.41 -20.59 11.86
N SER A 200 11.50 -20.71 12.84
CA SER A 200 10.63 -19.62 13.28
C SER A 200 11.08 -19.05 14.61
N SER A 201 10.94 -17.73 14.79
CA SER A 201 11.19 -17.05 16.06
C SER A 201 9.87 -16.61 16.71
N LYS A 202 9.69 -16.96 18.00
CA LYS A 202 8.55 -16.48 18.78
C LYS A 202 8.56 -14.96 19.00
N LEU A 203 9.70 -14.29 18.74
CA LEU A 203 9.87 -12.84 18.88
C LEU A 203 9.81 -12.10 17.53
N ALA A 204 9.45 -12.79 16.44
CA ALA A 204 9.37 -12.22 15.11
C ALA A 204 8.35 -11.06 15.06
N GLY A 205 8.77 -9.91 14.55
CA GLY A 205 7.87 -8.80 14.24
C GLY A 205 7.10 -9.04 12.93
N LEU A 206 6.04 -8.25 12.70
CA LEU A 206 5.11 -8.44 11.59
C LEU A 206 5.78 -8.45 10.21
N HIS A 207 6.86 -7.70 9.99
CA HIS A 207 7.62 -7.71 8.73
C HIS A 207 8.09 -9.11 8.32
N SER A 208 8.48 -9.95 9.30
CA SER A 208 8.89 -11.33 9.02
C SER A 208 7.75 -12.21 8.48
N TYR A 209 6.52 -11.92 8.87
CA TYR A 209 5.32 -12.60 8.37
C TYR A 209 5.08 -12.30 6.90
N PHE A 210 5.37 -11.08 6.46
CA PHE A 210 5.28 -10.69 5.05
C PHE A 210 6.32 -11.42 4.20
N PHE A 211 7.55 -11.60 4.69
CA PHE A 211 8.55 -12.43 4.01
C PHE A 211 8.09 -13.88 3.86
N PHE A 212 7.49 -14.44 4.90
CA PHE A 212 7.00 -15.83 4.85
C PHE A 212 5.78 -15.95 3.91
N ALA A 213 4.87 -14.97 3.92
CA ALA A 213 3.78 -14.93 2.97
C ALA A 213 4.31 -14.87 1.52
N THR A 214 5.34 -14.07 1.26
CA THR A 214 5.98 -13.99 -0.07
C THR A 214 6.67 -15.29 -0.45
N ALA A 215 7.34 -15.97 0.49
CA ALA A 215 8.09 -17.20 0.22
C ALA A 215 7.20 -18.41 -0.13
N LYS A 216 5.88 -18.31 0.02
CA LYS A 216 4.90 -19.33 -0.40
C LYS A 216 4.66 -19.34 -1.91
N TYR A 217 5.06 -18.30 -2.62
CA TYR A 217 4.85 -18.11 -4.06
C TYR A 217 6.14 -18.31 -4.86
#